data_83bae3c6a42e31ce013686fb73ae4464
#
_entry.id   83bae3c6a42e31ce013686fb73ae4464
#
_cell.length_a   1.000
_cell.length_b   1.000
_cell.length_c   1.000
_cell.angle_alpha   90.00
_cell.angle_beta   90.00
_cell.angle_gamma   90.00
#
_symmetry.space_group_name_H-M   'P 1'
#
loop_
_entity.id
_entity.type
_entity.pdbx_description
1 polymer ?
#
loop_
_entity_poly.entity_id
_entity_poly.type
_entity_poly.pdbx_seq_one_letter_code
_entity_poly.pdbx_strand_id
1 'polypeptide(L)'
;MRMVLRHGTTSPLISARTRMGESVADWARVCGVSSRQYRRYERKESGVPRARQAALYAHVERYVIQRLPANTKGRDFVVGDLHGHHAALESLLREACFDPSQDRVFSVGDLVDRGPESFQTLRLLQEPWFFAVRGNHEDMLLDFALGGDNYGRPTRDHPFLHNGGRWFLEMSPEQDALWNDDLLPRTALLPHILVIGEGAARFQIVHAELDGVAQRLTDIALDAPLADLNQARDREFIEGFDGFGHQRMRFLWGRALIHHKGVLTAPTGLSPTFCGHTPARHILTQGGHIFVDTGAALLGNEKAPEARVTLVEVLVGDAPYAAAGGAPYAIAAEYRGPSSISA
;
A
#
# COMPACT_ATOMS: atom_id res chain seq x y z
N MET A 1 30.51 2.00 -16.41
CA MET A 1 29.91 0.72 -16.84
C MET A 1 28.40 0.97 -16.99
N ARG A 2 27.89 1.06 -18.22
CA ARG A 2 26.47 1.34 -18.47
C ARG A 2 25.66 0.09 -18.14
N MET A 3 24.89 0.15 -17.09
CA MET A 3 23.91 -0.91 -16.75
C MET A 3 22.76 -0.83 -17.76
N VAL A 4 22.72 -1.79 -18.67
CA VAL A 4 21.61 -1.94 -19.63
C VAL A 4 20.43 -2.51 -18.86
N LEU A 5 19.48 -1.66 -18.49
CA LEU A 5 18.19 -2.07 -17.96
C LEU A 5 17.46 -2.89 -19.03
N ARG A 6 17.38 -4.20 -18.83
CA ARG A 6 16.51 -5.07 -19.64
C ARG A 6 15.06 -4.78 -19.25
N HIS A 7 14.39 -4.00 -20.06
CA HIS A 7 12.99 -3.65 -19.89
C HIS A 7 12.08 -4.82 -20.31
N GLY A 8 11.57 -5.53 -19.31
CA GLY A 8 10.43 -6.44 -19.44
C GLY A 8 9.25 -6.02 -18.57
N THR A 9 9.16 -4.76 -18.15
CA THR A 9 8.04 -4.29 -17.32
C THR A 9 6.84 -3.94 -18.19
N THR A 10 5.77 -4.72 -18.03
CA THR A 10 4.45 -4.40 -18.60
C THR A 10 4.06 -2.97 -18.20
N SER A 11 3.59 -2.16 -19.18
CA SER A 11 3.12 -0.80 -18.89
C SER A 11 2.12 -0.80 -17.73
N PRO A 12 2.21 0.14 -16.77
CA PRO A 12 1.26 0.25 -15.67
C PRO A 12 -0.21 0.24 -16.13
N LEU A 13 -0.51 0.92 -17.24
CA LEU A 13 -1.87 0.95 -17.81
C LEU A 13 -2.34 -0.43 -18.30
N ILE A 14 -1.44 -1.21 -18.94
CA ILE A 14 -1.76 -2.58 -19.36
C ILE A 14 -1.99 -3.45 -18.11
N SER A 15 -1.12 -3.33 -17.14
CA SER A 15 -1.21 -4.08 -15.88
C SER A 15 -2.55 -3.81 -15.18
N ALA A 16 -2.92 -2.53 -15.04
CA ALA A 16 -4.17 -2.11 -14.42
C ALA A 16 -5.39 -2.67 -15.15
N ARG A 17 -5.46 -2.42 -16.48
CA ARG A 17 -6.57 -2.87 -17.29
C ARG A 17 -6.74 -4.40 -17.23
N THR A 18 -5.65 -5.13 -17.30
CA THR A 18 -5.66 -6.59 -17.22
C THR A 18 -6.15 -7.07 -15.86
N ARG A 19 -5.70 -6.43 -14.77
CA ARG A 19 -6.15 -6.75 -13.40
C ARG A 19 -7.65 -6.49 -13.21
N MET A 20 -8.19 -5.45 -13.84
CA MET A 20 -9.62 -5.14 -13.80
C MET A 20 -10.46 -6.01 -14.76
N GLY A 21 -9.82 -6.86 -15.57
CA GLY A 21 -10.52 -7.68 -16.56
C GLY A 21 -11.16 -6.88 -17.69
N GLU A 22 -10.75 -5.63 -17.89
CA GLU A 22 -11.37 -4.71 -18.84
C GLU A 22 -10.67 -4.68 -20.20
N SER A 23 -11.42 -4.30 -21.23
CA SER A 23 -10.90 -4.22 -22.58
C SER A 23 -10.21 -2.87 -22.86
N VAL A 24 -9.38 -2.83 -23.91
CA VAL A 24 -8.82 -1.57 -24.45
C VAL A 24 -9.93 -0.57 -24.81
N ALA A 25 -11.08 -1.05 -25.27
CA ALA A 25 -12.19 -0.18 -25.65
C ALA A 25 -12.84 0.50 -24.44
N ASP A 26 -12.93 -0.20 -23.30
CA ASP A 26 -13.47 0.36 -22.07
C ASP A 26 -12.58 1.50 -21.57
N TRP A 27 -11.28 1.28 -21.48
CA TRP A 27 -10.32 2.29 -21.05
C TRP A 27 -10.18 3.46 -22.02
N ALA A 28 -10.28 3.19 -23.31
CA ALA A 28 -10.33 4.26 -24.33
C ALA A 28 -11.56 5.16 -24.14
N ARG A 29 -12.71 4.57 -23.78
CA ARG A 29 -13.95 5.29 -23.46
C ARG A 29 -13.78 6.15 -22.21
N VAL A 30 -13.18 5.63 -21.14
CA VAL A 30 -12.86 6.38 -19.92
C VAL A 30 -11.97 7.59 -20.24
N CYS A 31 -10.94 7.41 -21.07
CA CYS A 31 -10.06 8.48 -21.50
C CYS A 31 -10.68 9.45 -22.53
N GLY A 32 -11.85 9.15 -23.07
CA GLY A 32 -12.43 9.95 -24.18
C GLY A 32 -11.58 9.94 -25.43
N VAL A 33 -10.95 8.80 -25.80
CA VAL A 33 -10.08 8.65 -26.98
C VAL A 33 -10.45 7.40 -27.78
N SER A 34 -9.88 7.29 -29.01
CA SER A 34 -9.99 6.03 -29.75
C SER A 34 -9.13 4.92 -29.13
N SER A 35 -9.52 3.66 -29.33
CA SER A 35 -8.71 2.50 -28.90
C SER A 35 -7.28 2.53 -29.48
N ARG A 36 -7.10 3.08 -30.68
CA ARG A 36 -5.77 3.29 -31.29
C ARG A 36 -4.92 4.26 -30.47
N GLN A 37 -5.51 5.38 -30.05
CA GLN A 37 -4.80 6.38 -29.23
C GLN A 37 -4.51 5.82 -27.83
N TYR A 38 -5.47 5.11 -27.21
CA TYR A 38 -5.25 4.49 -25.92
C TYR A 38 -4.12 3.46 -25.94
N ARG A 39 -4.02 2.63 -26.98
CA ARG A 39 -2.88 1.71 -27.16
C ARG A 39 -1.53 2.42 -27.27
N ARG A 40 -1.49 3.66 -27.77
CA ARG A 40 -0.25 4.47 -27.78
C ARG A 40 0.13 4.89 -26.35
N TYR A 41 -0.85 5.18 -25.50
CA TYR A 41 -0.60 5.42 -24.06
C TYR A 41 -0.04 4.15 -23.39
N GLU A 42 -0.66 3.00 -23.61
CA GLU A 42 -0.19 1.72 -23.07
C GLU A 42 1.24 1.38 -23.49
N ARG A 43 1.62 1.71 -24.73
CA ARG A 43 2.97 1.47 -25.25
C ARG A 43 3.96 2.58 -24.97
N LYS A 44 3.56 3.57 -24.18
CA LYS A 44 4.37 4.77 -23.91
C LYS A 44 4.85 5.52 -25.18
N GLU A 45 4.15 5.35 -26.29
CA GLU A 45 4.40 6.09 -27.54
C GLU A 45 3.91 7.54 -27.48
N SER A 46 3.02 7.84 -26.54
CA SER A 46 2.57 9.19 -26.18
C SER A 46 2.13 9.20 -24.72
N GLY A 47 2.41 10.30 -24.01
CA GLY A 47 1.94 10.50 -22.65
C GLY A 47 0.41 10.66 -22.57
N VAL A 48 -0.17 10.27 -21.45
CA VAL A 48 -1.58 10.54 -21.14
C VAL A 48 -1.71 12.02 -20.75
N PRO A 49 -2.49 12.84 -21.44
CA PRO A 49 -2.71 14.23 -21.04
C PRO A 49 -3.26 14.34 -19.62
N ARG A 50 -2.77 15.31 -18.84
CA ARG A 50 -3.12 15.48 -17.42
C ARG A 50 -4.63 15.49 -17.16
N ALA A 51 -5.41 16.19 -18.00
CA ALA A 51 -6.87 16.20 -17.90
C ALA A 51 -7.54 14.82 -18.05
N ARG A 52 -6.87 13.85 -18.69
CA ARG A 52 -7.36 12.48 -18.87
C ARG A 52 -6.83 11.52 -17.83
N GLN A 53 -5.71 11.86 -17.18
CA GLN A 53 -5.18 11.09 -16.06
C GLN A 53 -6.19 11.05 -14.93
N ALA A 54 -6.81 12.16 -14.56
CA ALA A 54 -7.82 12.21 -13.51
C ALA A 54 -8.99 11.23 -13.77
N ALA A 55 -9.49 11.15 -15.01
CA ALA A 55 -10.55 10.22 -15.38
C ALA A 55 -10.09 8.75 -15.27
N LEU A 56 -8.84 8.45 -15.68
CA LEU A 56 -8.27 7.11 -15.52
C LEU A 56 -8.12 6.73 -14.04
N TYR A 57 -7.65 7.65 -13.23
CA TYR A 57 -7.45 7.37 -11.80
C TYR A 57 -8.77 7.21 -11.07
N ALA A 58 -9.78 8.03 -11.35
CA ALA A 58 -11.13 7.84 -10.83
C ALA A 58 -11.73 6.49 -11.24
N HIS A 59 -11.40 5.99 -12.44
CA HIS A 59 -11.82 4.68 -12.89
C HIS A 59 -11.10 3.55 -12.12
N VAL A 60 -9.80 3.69 -11.91
CA VAL A 60 -8.95 2.75 -11.18
C VAL A 60 -9.27 2.73 -9.69
N GLU A 61 -9.76 3.81 -9.12
CA GLU A 61 -10.19 3.86 -7.72
C GLU A 61 -11.28 2.83 -7.35
N ARG A 62 -11.94 2.27 -8.35
CA ARG A 62 -12.83 1.11 -8.17
C ARG A 62 -12.07 -0.19 -7.91
N TYR A 63 -10.76 -0.21 -8.15
CA TYR A 63 -9.93 -1.39 -7.93
C TYR A 63 -9.46 -1.43 -6.48
N VAL A 64 -10.28 -2.03 -5.62
CA VAL A 64 -10.04 -2.06 -4.18
C VAL A 64 -9.15 -3.22 -3.77
N ILE A 65 -9.26 -4.37 -4.44
CA ILE A 65 -8.59 -5.62 -4.04
C ILE A 65 -7.74 -6.17 -5.18
N GLN A 66 -6.46 -6.40 -4.90
CA GLN A 66 -5.57 -7.17 -5.78
C GLN A 66 -5.31 -8.54 -5.17
N ARG A 67 -5.36 -9.59 -6.01
CA ARG A 67 -5.08 -10.97 -5.62
C ARG A 67 -3.77 -11.44 -6.22
N LEU A 68 -2.99 -12.12 -5.42
CA LEU A 68 -1.70 -12.71 -5.81
C LEU A 68 -1.67 -14.18 -5.39
N PRO A 69 -1.05 -15.05 -6.18
CA PRO A 69 -0.87 -16.44 -5.77
C PRO A 69 0.10 -16.54 -4.57
N ALA A 70 0.00 -17.63 -3.83
CA ALA A 70 1.00 -17.98 -2.82
C ALA A 70 2.42 -18.02 -3.45
N ASN A 71 3.43 -17.62 -2.69
CA ASN A 71 4.82 -17.80 -3.11
C ASN A 71 5.22 -19.26 -2.94
N THR A 72 5.61 -19.90 -4.02
CA THR A 72 6.07 -21.29 -4.03
C THR A 72 7.56 -21.42 -4.24
N LYS A 73 8.30 -20.29 -4.34
CA LYS A 73 9.72 -20.26 -4.65
C LYS A 73 10.58 -19.76 -3.50
N GLY A 74 10.09 -18.81 -2.77
CA GLY A 74 10.81 -18.14 -1.69
C GLY A 74 9.87 -17.71 -0.57
N ARG A 75 10.31 -16.74 0.20
CA ARG A 75 9.60 -16.23 1.38
C ARG A 75 8.79 -14.98 1.03
N ASP A 76 7.76 -14.75 1.80
CA ASP A 76 6.99 -13.50 1.79
C ASP A 76 7.31 -12.70 3.04
N PHE A 77 7.61 -11.42 2.88
CA PHE A 77 7.86 -10.50 3.96
C PHE A 77 6.83 -9.37 3.95
N VAL A 78 6.49 -8.87 5.14
CA VAL A 78 5.68 -7.66 5.29
C VAL A 78 6.52 -6.61 6.02
N VAL A 79 6.53 -5.39 5.49
CA VAL A 79 7.15 -4.22 6.12
C VAL A 79 6.07 -3.23 6.56
N GLY A 80 6.26 -2.63 7.73
CA GLY A 80 5.44 -1.53 8.23
C GLY A 80 5.54 -0.28 7.36
N ASP A 81 4.93 0.82 7.82
CA ASP A 81 5.03 2.13 7.19
C ASP A 81 6.51 2.48 6.94
N LEU A 82 6.83 3.00 5.77
CA LEU A 82 8.21 3.35 5.42
C LEU A 82 8.52 4.83 5.56
N HIS A 83 7.54 5.68 5.29
CA HIS A 83 7.69 7.13 5.43
C HIS A 83 9.02 7.68 4.91
N GLY A 84 9.39 7.33 3.67
CA GLY A 84 10.61 7.84 3.06
C GLY A 84 11.92 7.33 3.68
N HIS A 85 11.92 6.19 4.35
CA HIS A 85 13.13 5.56 4.90
C HIS A 85 13.60 4.39 4.02
N HIS A 86 13.97 4.67 2.77
CA HIS A 86 14.45 3.68 1.80
C HIS A 86 15.68 2.91 2.29
N ALA A 87 16.69 3.61 2.79
CA ALA A 87 17.92 3.00 3.31
C ALA A 87 17.65 2.06 4.50
N ALA A 88 16.61 2.34 5.31
CA ALA A 88 16.19 1.44 6.37
C ALA A 88 15.70 0.10 5.80
N LEU A 89 14.84 0.14 4.76
CA LEU A 89 14.39 -1.08 4.10
C LEU A 89 15.56 -1.87 3.50
N GLU A 90 16.48 -1.20 2.80
CA GLU A 90 17.67 -1.89 2.26
C GLU A 90 18.49 -2.58 3.35
N SER A 91 18.60 -1.97 4.53
CA SER A 91 19.30 -2.58 5.67
C SER A 91 18.57 -3.83 6.18
N LEU A 92 17.25 -3.72 6.33
CA LEU A 92 16.40 -4.85 6.76
C LEU A 92 16.46 -6.02 5.79
N LEU A 93 16.42 -5.76 4.49
CA LEU A 93 16.50 -6.79 3.46
C LEU A 93 17.86 -7.52 3.46
N ARG A 94 18.96 -6.79 3.69
CA ARG A 94 20.29 -7.40 3.85
C ARG A 94 20.34 -8.27 5.09
N GLU A 95 19.82 -7.82 6.24
CA GLU A 95 19.80 -8.56 7.49
C GLU A 95 18.96 -9.86 7.36
N ALA A 96 17.81 -9.77 6.69
CA ALA A 96 16.94 -10.90 6.41
C ALA A 96 17.48 -11.84 5.32
N CYS A 97 18.64 -11.57 4.72
CA CYS A 97 19.19 -12.33 3.57
C CYS A 97 18.14 -12.49 2.46
N PHE A 98 17.48 -11.37 2.09
CA PHE A 98 16.45 -11.34 1.06
C PHE A 98 17.02 -11.66 -0.33
N ASP A 99 16.35 -12.56 -1.06
CA ASP A 99 16.67 -12.90 -2.44
C ASP A 99 15.61 -12.36 -3.41
N PRO A 100 15.86 -11.26 -4.14
CA PRO A 100 14.89 -10.63 -5.03
C PRO A 100 14.44 -11.51 -6.22
N SER A 101 15.10 -12.65 -6.44
CA SER A 101 14.73 -13.60 -7.51
C SER A 101 13.58 -14.53 -7.12
N GLN A 102 13.31 -14.69 -5.83
CA GLN A 102 12.32 -15.63 -5.31
C GLN A 102 11.50 -15.12 -4.12
N ASP A 103 12.07 -14.23 -3.28
CA ASP A 103 11.36 -13.62 -2.14
C ASP A 103 10.50 -12.43 -2.60
N ARG A 104 9.48 -12.08 -1.81
CA ARG A 104 8.61 -10.91 -2.06
C ARG A 104 8.49 -10.06 -0.81
N VAL A 105 8.37 -8.75 -0.99
CA VAL A 105 8.08 -7.79 0.08
C VAL A 105 6.71 -7.15 -0.17
N PHE A 106 5.91 -7.08 0.88
CA PHE A 106 4.61 -6.43 0.91
C PHE A 106 4.66 -5.27 1.90
N SER A 107 4.41 -4.04 1.44
CA SER A 107 4.28 -2.88 2.30
C SER A 107 2.83 -2.63 2.66
N VAL A 108 2.60 -2.25 3.90
CA VAL A 108 1.28 -1.84 4.40
C VAL A 108 0.87 -0.43 3.95
N GLY A 109 1.64 0.21 3.06
CA GLY A 109 1.41 1.58 2.59
C GLY A 109 2.27 2.61 3.31
N ASP A 110 1.93 3.88 3.16
CA ASP A 110 2.68 5.02 3.69
C ASP A 110 4.17 4.95 3.34
N LEU A 111 4.45 4.86 2.04
CA LEU A 111 5.81 4.81 1.50
C LEU A 111 6.50 6.16 1.62
N VAL A 112 5.73 7.26 1.56
CA VAL A 112 6.23 8.63 1.40
C VAL A 112 6.04 9.47 2.65
N ASP A 113 6.61 10.68 2.59
CA ASP A 113 6.51 11.76 3.57
C ASP A 113 7.31 11.52 4.85
N ARG A 114 7.63 12.59 5.56
CA ARG A 114 8.30 12.63 6.86
C ARG A 114 9.80 12.29 6.81
N GLY A 115 10.16 11.16 6.24
CA GLY A 115 11.56 10.75 6.07
C GLY A 115 12.23 11.38 4.83
N PRO A 116 13.56 11.22 4.72
CA PRO A 116 14.37 11.97 3.75
C PRO A 116 14.32 11.42 2.31
N GLU A 117 13.82 10.20 2.09
CA GLU A 117 14.00 9.45 0.84
C GLU A 117 12.67 9.05 0.19
N SER A 118 11.62 9.91 0.29
CA SER A 118 10.27 9.60 -0.21
C SER A 118 10.26 9.24 -1.70
N PHE A 119 11.03 9.96 -2.53
CA PHE A 119 11.12 9.66 -3.95
C PHE A 119 11.77 8.29 -4.22
N GLN A 120 12.84 7.95 -3.48
CA GLN A 120 13.53 6.66 -3.59
C GLN A 120 12.61 5.52 -3.15
N THR A 121 11.83 5.74 -2.08
CA THR A 121 10.88 4.75 -1.58
C THR A 121 9.76 4.49 -2.60
N LEU A 122 9.24 5.53 -3.27
CA LEU A 122 8.29 5.34 -4.37
C LEU A 122 8.86 4.51 -5.53
N ARG A 123 10.15 4.61 -5.80
CA ARG A 123 10.78 3.83 -6.86
C ARG A 123 10.77 2.33 -6.59
N LEU A 124 10.57 1.87 -5.36
CA LEU A 124 10.34 0.46 -5.06
C LEU A 124 9.15 -0.11 -5.82
N LEU A 125 8.16 0.72 -6.18
CA LEU A 125 7.04 0.30 -7.03
C LEU A 125 7.46 -0.14 -8.45
N GLN A 126 8.70 0.10 -8.86
CA GLN A 126 9.27 -0.39 -10.10
C GLN A 126 9.84 -1.81 -9.97
N GLU A 127 10.09 -2.26 -8.74
CA GLU A 127 10.69 -3.56 -8.46
C GLU A 127 9.64 -4.68 -8.57
N PRO A 128 9.96 -5.80 -9.26
CA PRO A 128 9.00 -6.89 -9.48
C PRO A 128 8.68 -7.69 -8.21
N TRP A 129 9.52 -7.59 -7.19
CA TRP A 129 9.41 -8.28 -5.92
C TRP A 129 8.72 -7.43 -4.84
N PHE A 130 8.46 -6.15 -5.11
CA PHE A 130 7.85 -5.22 -4.16
C PHE A 130 6.38 -4.96 -4.49
N PHE A 131 5.52 -5.16 -3.51
CA PHE A 131 4.09 -4.93 -3.58
C PHE A 131 3.67 -4.01 -2.43
N ALA A 132 2.69 -3.15 -2.65
CA ALA A 132 2.19 -2.27 -1.61
C ALA A 132 0.68 -2.08 -1.72
N VAL A 133 0.02 -1.83 -0.60
CA VAL A 133 -1.30 -1.23 -0.57
C VAL A 133 -1.16 0.30 -0.57
N ARG A 134 -2.24 1.01 -0.92
CA ARG A 134 -2.31 2.45 -0.79
C ARG A 134 -2.44 2.83 0.67
N GLY A 135 -1.54 3.65 1.19
CA GLY A 135 -1.67 4.33 2.45
C GLY A 135 -2.36 5.69 2.32
N ASN A 136 -2.69 6.33 3.43
CA ASN A 136 -3.29 7.66 3.41
C ASN A 136 -2.32 8.73 2.92
N HIS A 137 -1.01 8.52 3.03
CA HIS A 137 0.00 9.43 2.49
C HIS A 137 0.06 9.37 0.96
N GLU A 138 -0.02 8.20 0.34
CA GLU A 138 -0.16 8.08 -1.12
C GLU A 138 -1.49 8.69 -1.60
N ASP A 139 -2.55 8.56 -0.82
CA ASP A 139 -3.85 9.14 -1.15
C ASP A 139 -3.81 10.67 -1.14
N MET A 140 -3.21 11.28 -0.12
CA MET A 140 -2.97 12.73 -0.06
C MET A 140 -2.04 13.23 -1.16
N LEU A 141 -0.99 12.45 -1.51
CA LEU A 141 -0.08 12.77 -2.62
C LEU A 141 -0.82 12.79 -3.96
N LEU A 142 -1.66 11.79 -4.22
CA LEU A 142 -2.46 11.72 -5.46
C LEU A 142 -3.45 12.87 -5.55
N ASP A 143 -4.14 13.19 -4.47
CA ASP A 143 -5.08 14.31 -4.40
C ASP A 143 -4.37 15.63 -4.70
N PHE A 144 -3.21 15.87 -4.09
CA PHE A 144 -2.38 17.04 -4.35
C PHE A 144 -1.90 17.10 -5.80
N ALA A 145 -1.33 16.00 -6.31
CA ALA A 145 -0.72 15.95 -7.64
C ALA A 145 -1.75 16.09 -8.78
N LEU A 146 -2.97 15.57 -8.56
CA LEU A 146 -4.04 15.58 -9.56
C LEU A 146 -4.93 16.82 -9.48
N GLY A 147 -4.79 17.64 -8.44
CA GLY A 147 -5.66 18.77 -8.18
C GLY A 147 -7.08 18.36 -7.84
N GLY A 148 -7.21 17.30 -7.01
CA GLY A 148 -8.48 16.65 -6.71
C GLY A 148 -9.51 17.54 -6.03
N ASP A 149 -10.80 17.18 -6.22
CA ASP A 149 -11.95 17.97 -5.74
C ASP A 149 -12.22 17.79 -4.24
N ASN A 150 -11.57 16.84 -3.57
CA ASN A 150 -11.81 16.56 -2.16
C ASN A 150 -11.37 17.71 -1.23
N TYR A 151 -10.35 18.46 -1.64
CA TYR A 151 -9.79 19.59 -0.89
C TYR A 151 -9.69 20.89 -1.72
N GLY A 152 -10.22 20.90 -2.96
CA GLY A 152 -10.08 22.02 -3.87
C GLY A 152 -8.70 22.09 -4.54
N ARG A 153 -8.39 23.22 -5.18
CA ARG A 153 -7.09 23.41 -5.84
C ARG A 153 -5.94 23.24 -4.86
N PRO A 154 -4.80 22.64 -5.27
CA PRO A 154 -3.62 22.53 -4.41
C PRO A 154 -3.25 23.92 -3.87
N THR A 155 -3.48 24.13 -2.61
CA THR A 155 -3.11 25.36 -1.90
C THR A 155 -1.90 25.08 -1.01
N ARG A 156 -1.27 26.17 -0.50
CA ARG A 156 -0.19 26.03 0.49
C ARG A 156 -0.67 25.34 1.77
N ASP A 157 -1.98 25.29 1.99
CA ASP A 157 -2.62 24.69 3.17
C ASP A 157 -3.12 23.25 2.91
N HIS A 158 -2.71 22.61 1.79
CA HIS A 158 -3.13 21.26 1.48
C HIS A 158 -2.59 20.27 2.53
N PRO A 159 -3.41 19.31 3.03
CA PRO A 159 -3.02 18.35 4.06
C PRO A 159 -1.73 17.59 3.75
N PHE A 160 -1.50 17.23 2.49
CA PHE A 160 -0.28 16.58 2.03
C PHE A 160 1.00 17.36 2.46
N LEU A 161 1.04 18.68 2.24
CA LEU A 161 2.22 19.49 2.56
C LEU A 161 2.46 19.61 4.07
N HIS A 162 1.39 19.58 4.88
CA HIS A 162 1.48 19.62 6.34
C HIS A 162 1.86 18.26 6.94
N ASN A 163 1.64 17.18 6.21
CA ASN A 163 1.98 15.83 6.63
C ASN A 163 3.34 15.32 6.13
N GLY A 164 4.20 16.23 5.64
CA GLY A 164 5.57 15.89 5.24
C GLY A 164 5.81 15.85 3.73
N GLY A 165 4.81 16.21 2.91
CA GLY A 165 4.85 16.12 1.44
C GLY A 165 5.65 17.20 0.73
N ARG A 166 6.42 18.07 1.43
CA ARG A 166 7.18 19.16 0.80
C ARG A 166 8.24 18.68 -0.18
N TRP A 167 8.81 17.51 0.02
CA TRP A 167 9.77 16.87 -0.87
C TRP A 167 9.29 16.83 -2.34
N PHE A 168 7.99 16.73 -2.56
CA PHE A 168 7.39 16.70 -3.88
C PHE A 168 7.59 18.00 -4.67
N LEU A 169 7.63 19.15 -3.97
CA LEU A 169 7.89 20.46 -4.58
C LEU A 169 9.38 20.69 -4.86
N GLU A 170 10.26 19.84 -4.33
CA GLU A 170 11.72 19.94 -4.42
C GLU A 170 12.29 18.92 -5.43
N MET A 171 11.43 18.19 -6.14
CA MET A 171 11.87 17.23 -7.17
C MET A 171 12.66 17.90 -8.27
N SER A 172 13.76 17.24 -8.71
CA SER A 172 14.49 17.68 -9.90
C SER A 172 13.64 17.48 -11.18
N PRO A 173 13.97 18.15 -12.30
CA PRO A 173 13.27 17.93 -13.56
C PRO A 173 13.24 16.46 -14.00
N GLU A 174 14.29 15.68 -13.73
CA GLU A 174 14.39 14.27 -14.05
C GLU A 174 13.46 13.43 -13.15
N GLN A 175 13.36 13.81 -11.87
CA GLN A 175 12.44 13.18 -10.92
C GLN A 175 10.99 13.48 -11.28
N ASP A 176 10.67 14.73 -11.65
CA ASP A 176 9.34 15.13 -12.09
C ASP A 176 8.94 14.38 -13.38
N ALA A 177 9.85 14.21 -14.33
CA ALA A 177 9.61 13.42 -15.53
C ALA A 177 9.32 11.95 -15.18
N LEU A 178 10.13 11.32 -14.31
CA LEU A 178 9.92 9.94 -13.88
C LEU A 178 8.62 9.78 -13.09
N TRP A 179 8.27 10.75 -12.24
CA TRP A 179 7.00 10.79 -11.55
C TRP A 179 5.83 10.76 -12.53
N ASN A 180 5.79 11.69 -13.48
CA ASN A 180 4.67 11.82 -14.41
C ASN A 180 4.56 10.62 -15.37
N ASP A 181 5.68 10.07 -15.81
CA ASP A 181 5.70 9.01 -16.83
C ASP A 181 5.51 7.60 -16.28
N ASP A 182 5.87 7.36 -15.01
CA ASP A 182 5.86 6.00 -14.46
C ASP A 182 5.35 5.90 -13.02
N LEU A 183 5.84 6.73 -12.08
CA LEU A 183 5.52 6.55 -10.67
C LEU A 183 4.08 6.97 -10.34
N LEU A 184 3.58 8.06 -10.91
CA LEU A 184 2.20 8.50 -10.69
C LEU A 184 1.17 7.44 -11.12
N PRO A 185 1.26 6.83 -12.32
CA PRO A 185 0.39 5.71 -12.67
C PRO A 185 0.51 4.52 -11.70
N ARG A 186 1.73 4.18 -11.25
CA ARG A 186 1.93 3.07 -10.30
C ARG A 186 1.30 3.36 -8.94
N THR A 187 1.50 4.57 -8.42
CA THR A 187 0.93 5.00 -7.14
C THR A 187 -0.61 5.02 -7.20
N ALA A 188 -1.17 5.51 -8.30
CA ALA A 188 -2.62 5.53 -8.49
C ALA A 188 -3.24 4.13 -8.61
N LEU A 189 -2.45 3.14 -9.01
CA LEU A 189 -2.86 1.74 -9.16
C LEU A 189 -2.65 0.90 -7.90
N LEU A 190 -2.16 1.47 -6.82
CA LEU A 190 -2.04 0.76 -5.55
C LEU A 190 -3.44 0.32 -5.07
N PRO A 191 -3.64 -0.98 -4.80
CA PRO A 191 -4.90 -1.47 -4.26
C PRO A 191 -5.06 -1.01 -2.81
N HIS A 192 -6.28 -1.04 -2.29
CA HIS A 192 -6.52 -0.81 -0.87
C HIS A 192 -6.28 -2.09 -0.05
N ILE A 193 -6.47 -3.24 -0.69
CA ILE A 193 -6.30 -4.55 -0.06
C ILE A 193 -5.50 -5.45 -1.01
N LEU A 194 -4.49 -6.12 -0.47
CA LEU A 194 -3.85 -7.25 -1.11
C LEU A 194 -4.33 -8.54 -0.46
N VAL A 195 -4.70 -9.53 -1.27
CA VAL A 195 -5.00 -10.90 -0.84
C VAL A 195 -3.98 -11.82 -1.47
N ILE A 196 -3.23 -12.55 -0.67
CA ILE A 196 -2.14 -13.42 -1.10
C ILE A 196 -2.46 -14.86 -0.72
N GLY A 197 -2.31 -15.77 -1.67
CA GLY A 197 -2.56 -17.19 -1.45
C GLY A 197 -4.04 -17.55 -1.24
N GLU A 198 -4.28 -18.81 -0.93
CA GLU A 198 -5.59 -19.40 -0.68
C GLU A 198 -5.52 -20.39 0.50
N GLY A 199 -6.66 -20.66 1.12
CA GLY A 199 -6.78 -21.64 2.21
C GLY A 199 -5.82 -21.33 3.37
N ALA A 200 -5.07 -22.31 3.83
CA ALA A 200 -4.13 -22.13 4.95
C ALA A 200 -2.93 -21.23 4.64
N ALA A 201 -2.58 -21.06 3.36
CA ALA A 201 -1.51 -20.17 2.92
C ALA A 201 -1.98 -18.73 2.67
N ARG A 202 -3.23 -18.40 2.98
CA ARG A 202 -3.80 -17.08 2.75
C ARG A 202 -3.43 -16.11 3.85
N PHE A 203 -3.03 -14.91 3.43
CA PHE A 203 -2.94 -13.71 4.27
C PHE A 203 -3.35 -12.46 3.48
N GLN A 204 -3.54 -11.35 4.16
CA GLN A 204 -4.05 -10.12 3.59
C GLN A 204 -3.28 -8.91 4.10
N ILE A 205 -3.31 -7.84 3.34
CA ILE A 205 -2.70 -6.56 3.70
C ILE A 205 -3.70 -5.44 3.44
N VAL A 206 -3.86 -4.57 4.41
CA VAL A 206 -4.60 -3.32 4.33
C VAL A 206 -3.81 -2.25 5.06
N HIS A 207 -3.94 -0.96 4.66
CA HIS A 207 -3.13 0.06 5.34
C HIS A 207 -3.52 0.25 6.80
N ALA A 208 -4.79 0.51 7.11
CA ALA A 208 -5.24 0.75 8.48
C ALA A 208 -6.03 -0.43 9.07
N GLU A 209 -7.28 -0.59 8.73
CA GLU A 209 -8.11 -1.71 9.19
C GLU A 209 -9.22 -2.05 8.19
N LEU A 210 -9.69 -3.32 8.18
CA LEU A 210 -10.72 -3.73 7.24
C LEU A 210 -12.11 -3.17 7.62
N ASP A 211 -12.55 -3.40 8.86
CA ASP A 211 -13.92 -3.16 9.25
C ASP A 211 -14.08 -2.68 10.72
N GLY A 212 -13.01 -2.25 11.34
CA GLY A 212 -13.04 -1.81 12.74
C GLY A 212 -13.57 -2.89 13.69
N VAL A 213 -14.21 -2.47 14.77
CA VAL A 213 -14.67 -3.36 15.85
C VAL A 213 -15.83 -4.28 15.42
N ALA A 214 -16.56 -3.92 14.37
CA ALA A 214 -17.67 -4.73 13.87
C ALA A 214 -17.23 -6.06 13.27
N GLN A 215 -16.02 -6.15 12.73
CA GLN A 215 -15.36 -7.36 12.23
C GLN A 215 -16.24 -8.23 11.30
N ARG A 216 -16.98 -7.60 10.40
CA ARG A 216 -17.93 -8.27 9.49
C ARG A 216 -17.27 -8.74 8.20
N LEU A 217 -16.13 -8.14 7.83
CA LEU A 217 -15.39 -8.53 6.63
C LEU A 217 -14.55 -9.77 6.92
N THR A 218 -14.94 -10.88 6.35
CA THR A 218 -14.23 -12.16 6.36
C THR A 218 -13.67 -12.45 4.97
N ASP A 219 -12.92 -13.53 4.82
CA ASP A 219 -12.39 -13.98 3.53
C ASP A 219 -13.50 -14.17 2.49
N ILE A 220 -14.66 -14.72 2.88
CA ILE A 220 -15.82 -14.90 2.00
C ILE A 220 -16.32 -13.55 1.49
N ALA A 221 -16.43 -12.55 2.37
CA ALA A 221 -16.87 -11.22 1.96
C ALA A 221 -15.85 -10.56 1.03
N LEU A 222 -14.55 -10.74 1.29
CA LEU A 222 -13.49 -10.23 0.40
C LEU A 222 -13.45 -10.95 -0.95
N ASP A 223 -13.90 -12.21 -1.01
CA ASP A 223 -13.95 -13.01 -2.23
C ASP A 223 -15.23 -12.78 -3.05
N ALA A 224 -16.22 -12.11 -2.49
CA ALA A 224 -17.43 -11.74 -3.21
C ALA A 224 -17.13 -10.81 -4.41
N PRO A 225 -17.96 -10.82 -5.47
CA PRO A 225 -17.83 -9.86 -6.55
C PRO A 225 -17.83 -8.42 -6.04
N LEU A 226 -16.97 -7.56 -6.63
CA LEU A 226 -16.83 -6.14 -6.22
C LEU A 226 -18.17 -5.39 -6.19
N ALA A 227 -19.12 -5.76 -7.04
CA ALA A 227 -20.47 -5.19 -7.03
C ALA A 227 -21.21 -5.48 -5.71
N ASP A 228 -21.06 -6.70 -5.15
CA ASP A 228 -21.70 -7.09 -3.90
C ASP A 228 -21.01 -6.45 -2.69
N LEU A 229 -19.69 -6.33 -2.76
CA LEU A 229 -18.92 -5.54 -1.78
C LEU A 229 -19.34 -4.07 -1.77
N ASN A 230 -19.58 -3.47 -2.93
CA ASN A 230 -20.06 -2.10 -3.02
C ASN A 230 -21.50 -1.95 -2.52
N GLN A 231 -22.39 -2.91 -2.77
CA GLN A 231 -23.78 -2.87 -2.31
C GLN A 231 -23.94 -3.14 -0.81
N ALA A 232 -23.17 -4.10 -0.27
CA ALA A 232 -23.13 -4.34 1.18
C ALA A 232 -22.59 -3.14 1.95
N ARG A 233 -21.72 -2.39 1.31
CA ARG A 233 -21.06 -1.19 1.81
C ARG A 233 -22.02 0.01 1.92
N ASP A 234 -22.81 0.27 0.88
CA ASP A 234 -23.63 1.50 0.78
C ASP A 234 -24.78 1.53 1.79
N ARG A 235 -25.19 0.38 2.33
CA ARG A 235 -26.37 0.31 3.23
C ARG A 235 -26.06 0.35 4.72
N GLU A 236 -24.90 -0.11 5.17
CA GLU A 236 -24.61 -0.22 6.61
C GLU A 236 -23.56 0.75 7.15
N PHE A 237 -22.79 1.38 6.28
CA PHE A 237 -21.65 2.20 6.67
C PHE A 237 -21.94 3.72 6.73
N ILE A 238 -23.07 4.17 6.19
CA ILE A 238 -23.45 5.59 6.13
C ILE A 238 -23.90 6.12 7.50
N GLU A 239 -24.35 5.27 8.42
CA GLU A 239 -24.97 5.69 9.67
C GLU A 239 -23.99 6.00 10.83
N GLY A 240 -22.69 5.90 10.64
CA GLY A 240 -21.75 5.99 11.76
C GLY A 240 -20.58 6.97 11.64
N PHE A 241 -20.52 7.86 10.63
CA PHE A 241 -19.39 8.77 10.48
C PHE A 241 -19.83 10.20 10.14
N ASP A 242 -19.44 11.14 10.98
CA ASP A 242 -19.62 12.58 10.89
C ASP A 242 -19.20 13.15 9.52
N GLY A 243 -20.09 13.21 8.55
CA GLY A 243 -19.97 14.07 7.37
C GLY A 243 -18.92 13.73 6.31
N PHE A 244 -18.05 12.74 6.50
CA PHE A 244 -17.03 12.30 5.52
C PHE A 244 -17.29 10.88 5.05
N GLY A 245 -18.44 10.61 4.47
CA GLY A 245 -18.98 9.31 4.15
C GLY A 245 -18.23 8.51 3.08
N HIS A 246 -17.05 7.95 3.37
CA HIS A 246 -16.43 6.97 2.48
C HIS A 246 -15.76 5.82 3.23
N GLN A 247 -16.06 4.59 2.86
CA GLN A 247 -15.41 3.37 3.36
C GLN A 247 -13.92 3.29 3.06
N ARG A 248 -13.48 3.93 1.96
CA ARG A 248 -12.10 4.24 1.68
C ARG A 248 -11.39 4.81 2.90
N MET A 249 -12.11 5.59 3.72
CA MET A 249 -11.59 6.16 4.94
C MET A 249 -11.18 5.12 5.99
N ARG A 250 -11.85 3.96 6.08
CA ARG A 250 -11.46 2.93 7.06
C ARG A 250 -10.19 2.21 6.68
N PHE A 251 -10.07 1.83 5.40
CA PHE A 251 -8.85 1.18 4.91
C PHE A 251 -7.62 2.08 5.03
N LEU A 252 -7.82 3.41 4.99
CA LEU A 252 -6.74 4.41 5.00
C LEU A 252 -6.55 5.10 6.35
N TRP A 253 -7.60 5.22 7.17
CA TRP A 253 -7.58 6.07 8.38
C TRP A 253 -8.18 5.39 9.61
N GLY A 254 -8.65 4.14 9.50
CA GLY A 254 -9.28 3.42 10.59
C GLY A 254 -8.33 3.21 11.78
N ARG A 255 -8.83 3.42 13.01
CA ARG A 255 -8.08 3.25 14.25
C ARG A 255 -8.90 2.58 15.35
N ALA A 256 -10.08 2.08 14.99
CA ALA A 256 -11.01 1.54 15.98
C ALA A 256 -10.48 0.26 16.64
N LEU A 257 -9.82 -0.60 15.85
CA LEU A 257 -9.25 -1.84 16.37
C LEU A 257 -8.03 -1.59 17.24
N ILE A 258 -7.06 -0.79 16.78
CA ILE A 258 -5.81 -0.59 17.52
C ILE A 258 -6.03 0.16 18.84
N HIS A 259 -7.06 1.01 18.91
CA HIS A 259 -7.42 1.74 20.14
C HIS A 259 -8.48 1.04 20.98
N HIS A 260 -8.96 -0.12 20.56
CA HIS A 260 -9.96 -0.86 21.32
C HIS A 260 -9.40 -1.30 22.68
N LYS A 261 -10.15 -1.00 23.76
CA LYS A 261 -9.77 -1.43 25.10
C LYS A 261 -10.24 -2.88 25.32
N GLY A 262 -9.31 -3.78 25.44
CA GLY A 262 -9.56 -5.21 25.61
C GLY A 262 -9.08 -6.03 24.42
N VAL A 263 -9.18 -7.35 24.54
CA VAL A 263 -8.75 -8.28 23.49
C VAL A 263 -9.93 -8.65 22.63
N LEU A 264 -9.82 -8.39 21.32
CA LEU A 264 -10.75 -8.90 20.30
C LEU A 264 -10.15 -10.17 19.68
N THR A 265 -10.94 -11.22 19.66
CA THR A 265 -10.59 -12.43 18.91
C THR A 265 -10.76 -12.21 17.42
N ALA A 266 -9.97 -12.91 16.61
CA ALA A 266 -10.19 -12.92 15.16
C ALA A 266 -11.57 -13.48 14.84
N PRO A 267 -12.32 -12.86 13.91
CA PRO A 267 -13.57 -13.42 13.44
C PRO A 267 -13.30 -14.75 12.70
N THR A 268 -14.21 -15.69 12.86
CA THR A 268 -14.13 -16.96 12.14
C THR A 268 -14.13 -16.72 10.64
N GLY A 269 -13.16 -17.30 9.92
CA GLY A 269 -13.03 -17.14 8.47
C GLY A 269 -12.37 -15.86 8.02
N LEU A 270 -11.62 -15.18 8.89
CA LEU A 270 -10.70 -14.11 8.50
C LEU A 270 -9.25 -14.64 8.57
N SER A 271 -8.56 -14.60 7.45
CA SER A 271 -7.12 -14.87 7.38
C SER A 271 -6.31 -13.77 8.04
N PRO A 272 -5.06 -14.05 8.47
CA PRO A 272 -4.16 -13.04 9.05
C PRO A 272 -4.10 -11.78 8.18
N THR A 273 -4.34 -10.62 8.78
CA THR A 273 -4.43 -9.33 8.07
C THR A 273 -3.38 -8.39 8.62
N PHE A 274 -2.35 -8.08 7.84
CA PHE A 274 -1.28 -7.15 8.25
C PHE A 274 -1.70 -5.70 7.98
N CYS A 275 -1.39 -4.80 8.93
CA CYS A 275 -1.75 -3.39 8.89
C CYS A 275 -0.62 -2.49 9.39
N GLY A 276 -0.68 -1.19 9.02
CA GLY A 276 0.18 -0.11 9.49
C GLY A 276 -0.60 1.06 10.08
N HIS A 277 -0.30 2.29 9.60
CA HIS A 277 -1.02 3.54 9.85
C HIS A 277 -0.87 4.13 11.25
N THR A 278 -0.98 3.34 12.28
CA THR A 278 -0.93 3.84 13.65
C THR A 278 0.28 3.26 14.36
N PRO A 279 1.28 4.10 14.66
CA PRO A 279 2.51 3.66 15.31
C PRO A 279 2.23 2.97 16.65
N ALA A 280 2.76 1.77 16.82
CA ALA A 280 2.72 1.01 18.04
C ALA A 280 4.14 0.71 18.55
N ARG A 281 4.34 0.64 19.86
CA ARG A 281 5.67 0.30 20.43
C ARG A 281 6.16 -1.08 20.04
N HIS A 282 5.22 -2.00 19.83
CA HIS A 282 5.46 -3.40 19.44
C HIS A 282 4.40 -3.83 18.47
N ILE A 283 4.67 -4.87 17.69
CA ILE A 283 3.65 -5.50 16.86
C ILE A 283 2.49 -5.90 17.78
N LEU A 284 1.28 -5.49 17.40
CA LEU A 284 0.05 -5.75 18.13
C LEU A 284 -0.87 -6.61 17.27
N THR A 285 -1.47 -7.65 17.87
CA THR A 285 -2.53 -8.42 17.20
C THR A 285 -3.87 -8.14 17.87
N GLN A 286 -4.86 -7.72 17.06
CA GLN A 286 -6.19 -7.39 17.55
C GLN A 286 -7.24 -7.73 16.48
N GLY A 287 -8.21 -8.58 16.82
CA GLY A 287 -9.29 -8.95 15.93
C GLY A 287 -8.84 -9.56 14.58
N GLY A 288 -7.77 -10.36 14.59
CA GLY A 288 -7.18 -10.95 13.37
C GLY A 288 -6.29 -10.00 12.57
N HIS A 289 -6.16 -8.73 12.99
CA HIS A 289 -5.26 -7.74 12.39
C HIS A 289 -3.93 -7.72 13.14
N ILE A 290 -2.83 -7.62 12.40
CA ILE A 290 -1.44 -7.62 12.87
C ILE A 290 -0.84 -6.26 12.49
N PHE A 291 -0.76 -5.36 13.46
CA PHE A 291 -0.26 -4.00 13.29
C PHE A 291 1.25 -3.99 13.35
N VAL A 292 1.90 -3.75 12.21
CA VAL A 292 3.35 -3.81 12.02
C VAL A 292 4.02 -2.43 11.86
N ASP A 293 3.26 -1.34 11.90
CA ASP A 293 3.85 0.01 12.00
C ASP A 293 4.43 0.20 13.39
N THR A 294 5.74 0.27 13.47
CA THR A 294 6.50 0.43 14.72
C THR A 294 7.16 1.80 14.82
N GLY A 295 6.69 2.76 13.99
CA GLY A 295 7.00 4.17 14.16
C GLY A 295 8.02 4.74 13.19
N ALA A 296 8.10 4.28 11.94
CA ALA A 296 8.99 4.85 10.93
C ALA A 296 8.88 6.39 10.84
N ALA A 297 7.65 6.91 10.92
CA ALA A 297 7.37 8.34 10.95
C ALA A 297 8.07 9.13 12.07
N LEU A 298 8.54 8.45 13.10
CA LEU A 298 9.12 9.00 14.31
C LEU A 298 10.62 8.70 14.43
N LEU A 299 11.22 8.07 13.41
CA LEU A 299 12.67 7.79 13.42
C LEU A 299 13.47 9.09 13.60
N GLY A 300 14.44 9.05 14.52
CA GLY A 300 15.26 10.22 14.88
C GLY A 300 14.58 11.21 15.83
N ASN A 301 13.36 10.97 16.27
CA ASN A 301 12.70 11.79 17.29
C ASN A 301 13.14 11.35 18.69
N GLU A 302 13.78 12.23 19.43
CA GLU A 302 14.26 11.96 20.80
C GLU A 302 13.12 11.56 21.78
N LYS A 303 11.88 11.96 21.49
CA LYS A 303 10.71 11.63 22.30
C LYS A 303 10.12 10.24 21.98
N ALA A 304 10.65 9.58 20.95
CA ALA A 304 10.22 8.24 20.51
C ALA A 304 11.44 7.33 20.26
N PRO A 305 12.29 7.10 21.27
CA PRO A 305 13.53 6.33 21.10
C PRO A 305 13.31 4.88 20.71
N GLU A 306 12.09 4.36 20.90
CA GLU A 306 11.67 3.03 20.46
C GLU A 306 11.23 2.95 19.01
N ALA A 307 11.10 4.09 18.31
CA ALA A 307 10.68 4.13 16.92
C ALA A 307 11.62 3.31 16.02
N ARG A 308 11.04 2.55 15.10
CA ARG A 308 11.78 1.69 14.19
C ARG A 308 10.96 1.36 12.95
N VAL A 309 11.63 0.82 11.93
CA VAL A 309 10.99 0.08 10.82
C VAL A 309 11.12 -1.40 11.13
N THR A 310 10.05 -2.16 11.01
CA THR A 310 10.04 -3.60 11.26
C THR A 310 9.69 -4.36 9.99
N LEU A 311 10.49 -5.40 9.70
CA LEU A 311 10.25 -6.37 8.65
C LEU A 311 9.88 -7.71 9.33
N VAL A 312 8.78 -8.30 8.91
CA VAL A 312 8.36 -9.62 9.38
C VAL A 312 8.34 -10.62 8.24
N GLU A 313 8.72 -11.86 8.49
CA GLU A 313 8.52 -12.99 7.59
C GLU A 313 7.15 -13.60 7.86
N VAL A 314 6.39 -13.87 6.80
CA VAL A 314 5.04 -14.45 6.89
C VAL A 314 5.15 -15.96 6.97
N LEU A 315 4.50 -16.54 7.97
CA LEU A 315 4.58 -17.98 8.29
C LEU A 315 3.21 -18.68 8.15
N VAL A 316 2.44 -18.32 7.16
CA VAL A 316 1.15 -18.98 6.87
C VAL A 316 1.35 -20.27 6.07
N GLY A 317 0.48 -21.25 6.28
CA GLY A 317 0.53 -22.53 5.56
C GLY A 317 1.40 -23.61 6.18
N ASP A 318 2.26 -23.28 7.12
CA ASP A 318 3.07 -24.25 7.84
C ASP A 318 2.25 -24.93 8.96
N ALA A 319 1.98 -26.22 8.80
CA ALA A 319 1.17 -27.02 9.73
C ALA A 319 1.56 -26.91 11.22
N PRO A 320 2.84 -26.69 11.61
CA PRO A 320 3.22 -26.51 13.00
C PRO A 320 2.66 -25.23 13.64
N TYR A 321 2.47 -24.15 12.87
CA TYR A 321 2.01 -22.85 13.40
C TYR A 321 0.51 -22.83 13.71
N ALA A 322 -0.31 -23.37 12.83
CA ALA A 322 -1.75 -23.46 13.05
C ALA A 322 -2.11 -24.40 14.22
N ALA A 323 -1.33 -25.47 14.39
CA ALA A 323 -1.54 -26.47 15.46
C ALA A 323 -1.03 -26.00 16.84
N ALA A 324 -0.05 -25.08 16.88
CA ALA A 324 0.59 -24.64 18.13
C ALA A 324 0.06 -23.31 18.68
N GLY A 325 -0.91 -22.66 18.02
CA GLY A 325 -1.37 -21.31 18.39
C GLY A 325 -0.29 -20.24 18.25
N GLY A 326 0.71 -20.47 17.39
CA GLY A 326 1.80 -19.53 17.11
C GLY A 326 1.35 -18.31 16.31
N ALA A 327 2.16 -17.25 16.34
CA ALA A 327 1.93 -16.09 15.49
C ALA A 327 2.15 -16.46 14.00
N PRO A 328 1.32 -15.94 13.06
CA PRO A 328 1.47 -16.23 11.64
C PRO A 328 2.65 -15.47 10.99
N TYR A 329 3.61 -15.03 11.78
CA TYR A 329 4.79 -14.28 11.37
C TYR A 329 5.94 -14.46 12.37
N ALA A 330 7.17 -14.19 11.90
CA ALA A 330 8.35 -13.96 12.74
C ALA A 330 8.96 -12.61 12.41
N ILE A 331 9.55 -11.94 13.42
CA ILE A 331 10.33 -10.71 13.15
C ILE A 331 11.60 -11.13 12.41
N ALA A 332 11.78 -10.65 11.19
CA ALA A 332 12.94 -10.92 10.36
C ALA A 332 14.07 -9.92 10.66
N ALA A 333 13.73 -8.61 10.79
CA ALA A 333 14.69 -7.55 11.09
C ALA A 333 13.99 -6.30 11.65
N GLU A 334 14.74 -5.47 12.39
CA GLU A 334 14.31 -4.16 12.91
C GLU A 334 15.38 -3.09 12.67
N TYR A 335 15.01 -1.92 12.15
CA TYR A 335 15.88 -0.77 11.94
C TYR A 335 15.50 0.39 12.85
N ARG A 336 16.43 0.86 13.69
CA ARG A 336 16.21 1.92 14.70
C ARG A 336 16.90 3.27 14.34
N GLY A 337 17.37 3.41 13.12
CA GLY A 337 18.20 4.56 12.71
C GLY A 337 19.70 4.27 12.83
N PRO A 338 20.55 5.11 12.30
CA PRO A 338 21.98 5.01 12.48
C PRO A 338 22.28 5.07 13.98
N SER A 339 23.00 4.06 14.49
CA SER A 339 23.47 4.07 15.86
C SER A 339 24.24 5.37 16.06
N SER A 340 23.81 6.23 17.02
CA SER A 340 24.63 7.31 17.50
C SER A 340 25.86 6.66 18.15
N ILE A 341 26.91 6.44 17.36
CA ILE A 341 28.23 6.11 17.92
C ILE A 341 28.60 7.36 18.72
N SER A 342 28.44 7.28 20.03
CA SER A 342 29.01 8.24 20.95
C SER A 342 30.52 8.30 20.69
N ALA A 343 30.95 9.44 20.12
CA ALA A 343 32.36 9.80 19.96
C ALA A 343 32.98 10.04 21.33
#